data_3dc64e961d7611ae8a107f3bccfe89a5
#
_entry.id   3dc64e961d7611ae8a107f3bccfe89a5
#
_cell.length_a   1.000
_cell.length_b   1.000
_cell.length_c   1.000
_cell.angle_alpha   90.00
_cell.angle_beta   90.00
_cell.angle_gamma   90.00
#
_symmetry.space_group_name_H-M   'P 1'
#
loop_
_entity.id
_entity.type
_entity.pdbx_description
1 polymer ?
#
loop_
_entity_poly.entity_id
_entity_poly.type
_entity_poly.pdbx_seq_one_letter_code
_entity_poly.pdbx_strand_id
1 'polypeptide(L)'
;MLKKNIFLFLIFSLVFASVYFFLNKDYKQKGIIQRVESQDNLPGGHFLLTSQDGGVFDSRSSDKIMLLYFGFTYCPDVCPTTLIKMADIIDRLGKDSEKINPIFITVDPDRDTVKAISEYLGAFHEDIIGLTGTKSEIDKVAKDWGVYYEKQPIKGADDYTVNHLDIIFLANSNGDFIDYFPPKIQSVLIVEKIRNIINK
;
A
#
# COMPACT_ATOMS: atom_id res chain seq x y z
N MET A 1 -1.43 -1.89 -59.50
CA MET A 1 -0.52 -1.10 -58.67
C MET A 1 -1.21 -0.45 -57.48
N LEU A 2 -2.35 0.16 -57.62
CA LEU A 2 -3.05 0.93 -56.55
C LEU A 2 -3.44 0.09 -55.32
N LYS A 3 -3.94 -1.13 -55.47
CA LYS A 3 -4.33 -2.02 -54.34
C LYS A 3 -3.14 -2.45 -53.45
N LYS A 4 -1.95 -2.62 -54.04
CA LYS A 4 -0.74 -3.01 -53.28
C LYS A 4 -0.23 -1.85 -52.44
N ASN A 5 -0.35 -0.61 -52.91
CA ASN A 5 0.08 0.56 -52.15
C ASN A 5 -0.90 0.87 -50.99
N ILE A 6 -2.20 0.64 -51.18
CA ILE A 6 -3.21 0.78 -50.09
C ILE A 6 -2.94 -0.25 -48.98
N PHE A 7 -2.64 -1.49 -49.33
CA PHE A 7 -2.35 -2.55 -48.37
C PHE A 7 -1.07 -2.26 -47.56
N LEU A 8 -0.03 -1.74 -48.22
CA LEU A 8 1.21 -1.31 -47.53
C LEU A 8 0.95 -0.16 -46.56
N PHE A 9 0.10 0.81 -46.96
CA PHE A 9 -0.25 1.97 -46.14
C PHE A 9 -1.03 1.56 -44.87
N LEU A 10 -1.94 0.59 -44.97
CA LEU A 10 -2.70 0.05 -43.85
C LEU A 10 -1.81 -0.71 -42.87
N ILE A 11 -0.83 -1.50 -43.35
CA ILE A 11 0.15 -2.18 -42.48
C ILE A 11 1.03 -1.17 -41.75
N PHE A 12 1.48 -0.12 -42.45
CA PHE A 12 2.31 0.93 -41.87
C PHE A 12 1.55 1.72 -40.79
N SER A 13 0.27 2.01 -41.00
CA SER A 13 -0.63 2.67 -40.07
C SER A 13 -0.87 1.82 -38.83
N LEU A 14 -1.07 0.49 -38.96
CA LEU A 14 -1.23 -0.44 -37.83
C LEU A 14 0.03 -0.56 -36.99
N VAL A 15 1.19 -0.66 -37.63
CA VAL A 15 2.49 -0.70 -36.92
C VAL A 15 2.74 0.61 -36.18
N PHE A 16 2.45 1.75 -36.81
CA PHE A 16 2.63 3.06 -36.18
C PHE A 16 1.68 3.25 -34.99
N ALA A 17 0.44 2.80 -35.10
CA ALA A 17 -0.55 2.85 -34.01
C ALA A 17 -0.14 1.94 -32.83
N SER A 18 0.41 0.75 -33.12
CA SER A 18 0.89 -0.17 -32.07
C SER A 18 2.12 0.37 -31.33
N VAL A 19 3.09 0.94 -32.06
CA VAL A 19 4.28 1.59 -31.49
C VAL A 19 3.87 2.81 -30.66
N TYR A 20 2.96 3.65 -31.17
CA TYR A 20 2.43 4.79 -30.44
C TYR A 20 1.72 4.38 -29.15
N PHE A 21 0.93 3.30 -29.18
CA PHE A 21 0.26 2.75 -28.00
C PHE A 21 1.25 2.20 -26.97
N PHE A 22 2.31 1.50 -27.43
CA PHE A 22 3.37 0.99 -26.55
C PHE A 22 4.16 2.13 -25.88
N LEU A 23 4.59 3.13 -26.66
CA LEU A 23 5.32 4.29 -26.13
C LEU A 23 4.48 5.12 -25.15
N ASN A 24 3.15 5.24 -25.40
CA ASN A 24 2.24 5.97 -24.50
C ASN A 24 1.94 5.19 -23.20
N LYS A 25 1.99 3.85 -23.24
CA LYS A 25 1.85 3.01 -22.05
C LYS A 25 3.04 3.17 -21.11
N ASP A 26 4.25 3.19 -21.67
CA ASP A 26 5.49 3.42 -20.89
C ASP A 26 5.57 4.85 -20.35
N TYR A 27 5.03 5.84 -21.09
CA TYR A 27 5.00 7.23 -20.66
C TYR A 27 4.10 7.45 -19.43
N LYS A 28 2.93 6.77 -19.36
CA LYS A 28 2.05 6.81 -18.19
C LYS A 28 2.71 6.17 -16.95
N GLN A 29 3.46 5.09 -17.13
CA GLN A 29 4.16 4.41 -16.04
C GLN A 29 5.35 5.25 -15.52
N LYS A 30 6.10 5.91 -16.41
CA LYS A 30 7.18 6.85 -16.04
C LYS A 30 6.66 8.10 -15.31
N GLY A 31 5.47 8.61 -15.66
CA GLY A 31 4.86 9.77 -14.99
C GLY A 31 4.51 9.52 -13.52
N ILE A 32 4.24 8.28 -13.13
CA ILE A 32 4.00 7.89 -11.73
C ILE A 32 5.35 7.82 -10.99
N ILE A 33 6.39 7.30 -11.62
CA ILE A 33 7.73 7.16 -11.02
C ILE A 33 8.40 8.53 -10.85
N GLN A 34 8.28 9.45 -11.82
CA GLN A 34 8.84 10.82 -11.72
C GLN A 34 8.19 11.67 -10.62
N ARG A 35 6.96 11.35 -10.19
CA ARG A 35 6.30 12.04 -9.07
C ARG A 35 6.89 11.68 -7.70
N VAL A 36 7.59 10.55 -7.60
CA VAL A 36 8.25 10.08 -6.37
C VAL A 36 9.69 10.60 -6.26
N GLU A 37 10.29 11.08 -7.36
CA GLU A 37 11.71 11.52 -7.40
C GLU A 37 11.98 12.95 -6.93
N SER A 38 10.96 13.78 -6.66
CA SER A 38 11.19 15.08 -6.02
C SER A 38 11.23 14.89 -4.49
N GLN A 39 12.37 15.04 -3.89
CA GLN A 39 12.60 14.91 -2.43
C GLN A 39 11.63 15.74 -1.56
N ASP A 40 10.99 16.77 -2.11
CA ASP A 40 10.01 17.61 -1.43
C ASP A 40 8.59 17.01 -1.34
N ASN A 41 8.33 15.81 -1.92
CA ASN A 41 7.01 15.17 -2.00
C ASN A 41 7.06 13.64 -1.75
N LEU A 42 8.06 13.13 -1.02
CA LEU A 42 8.05 11.73 -0.62
C LEU A 42 6.88 11.47 0.35
N PRO A 43 6.21 10.30 0.24
CA PRO A 43 5.20 9.91 1.22
C PRO A 43 5.86 9.80 2.60
N GLY A 44 5.06 9.98 3.66
CA GLY A 44 5.57 9.82 5.01
C GLY A 44 4.97 10.81 5.98
N GLY A 45 5.49 10.80 7.19
CA GLY A 45 5.06 11.66 8.28
C GLY A 45 4.52 10.91 9.48
N HIS A 46 4.42 11.62 10.58
CA HIS A 46 3.86 11.09 11.82
C HIS A 46 2.34 11.14 11.82
N PHE A 47 1.75 10.21 12.56
CA PHE A 47 0.32 10.14 12.75
C PHE A 47 -0.05 9.73 14.17
N LEU A 48 -1.27 10.11 14.56
CA LEU A 48 -1.91 9.77 15.81
C LEU A 48 -3.27 9.15 15.46
N LEU A 49 -3.47 7.88 15.79
CA LEU A 49 -4.68 7.13 15.46
C LEU A 49 -5.13 6.27 16.64
N THR A 50 -6.36 5.77 16.57
CA THR A 50 -6.90 4.84 17.57
C THR A 50 -6.44 3.42 17.25
N SER A 51 -5.84 2.75 18.21
CA SER A 51 -5.39 1.36 18.11
C SER A 51 -6.57 0.36 18.30
N GLN A 52 -6.36 -0.86 17.85
CA GLN A 52 -7.31 -1.99 17.98
C GLN A 52 -7.61 -2.40 19.43
N ASP A 53 -6.86 -1.93 20.41
CA ASP A 53 -7.10 -2.10 21.84
C ASP A 53 -7.91 -0.94 22.46
N GLY A 54 -8.25 0.07 21.64
CA GLY A 54 -8.94 1.29 22.06
C GLY A 54 -8.04 2.38 22.60
N GLY A 55 -6.73 2.15 22.67
CA GLY A 55 -5.74 3.15 23.04
C GLY A 55 -5.40 4.11 21.90
N VAL A 56 -4.54 5.08 22.20
CA VAL A 56 -4.00 6.00 21.21
C VAL A 56 -2.61 5.50 20.77
N PHE A 57 -2.44 5.31 19.47
CA PHE A 57 -1.14 5.03 18.87
C PHE A 57 -0.53 6.33 18.32
N ASP A 58 0.58 6.76 18.90
CA ASP A 58 1.40 7.85 18.36
C ASP A 58 2.64 7.24 17.69
N SER A 59 2.78 7.41 16.40
CA SER A 59 3.93 6.88 15.64
C SER A 59 5.28 7.45 16.08
N ARG A 60 5.28 8.54 16.87
CA ARG A 60 6.49 9.14 17.46
C ARG A 60 6.93 8.49 18.75
N SER A 61 6.06 7.68 19.37
CA SER A 61 6.34 7.07 20.68
C SER A 61 7.27 5.86 20.62
N SER A 62 7.72 5.48 19.43
CA SER A 62 8.55 4.30 19.20
C SER A 62 9.74 4.64 18.30
N ASP A 63 10.89 4.04 18.60
CA ASP A 63 12.11 4.11 17.79
C ASP A 63 12.18 3.01 16.71
N LYS A 64 11.12 2.23 16.57
CA LYS A 64 11.03 1.10 15.64
C LYS A 64 10.78 1.54 14.19
N ILE A 65 11.29 0.76 13.27
CA ILE A 65 10.96 0.87 11.85
C ILE A 65 9.48 0.55 11.65
N MET A 66 8.79 1.30 10.81
CA MET A 66 7.38 1.08 10.50
C MET A 66 7.22 0.33 9.17
N LEU A 67 6.46 -0.77 9.20
CA LEU A 67 6.02 -1.53 8.03
C LEU A 67 4.50 -1.30 7.90
N LEU A 68 4.08 -0.36 7.02
CA LEU A 68 2.69 0.11 6.98
C LEU A 68 1.94 -0.48 5.79
N TYR A 69 0.71 -0.88 6.03
CA TYR A 69 -0.23 -1.29 5.01
C TYR A 69 -1.58 -0.61 5.21
N PHE A 70 -2.12 -0.02 4.12
CA PHE A 70 -3.44 0.61 4.12
C PHE A 70 -4.44 -0.35 3.48
N GLY A 71 -5.51 -0.69 4.18
CA GLY A 71 -6.50 -1.66 3.75
C GLY A 71 -7.84 -1.50 4.45
N PHE A 72 -8.74 -2.49 4.34
CA PHE A 72 -10.01 -2.50 5.07
C PHE A 72 -10.46 -3.95 5.32
N THR A 73 -11.23 -4.16 6.40
CA THR A 73 -11.57 -5.52 6.86
C THR A 73 -12.54 -6.27 5.94
N TYR A 74 -13.36 -5.55 5.18
CA TYR A 74 -14.31 -6.12 4.22
C TYR A 74 -13.72 -6.39 2.81
N CYS A 75 -12.39 -6.28 2.67
CA CYS A 75 -11.72 -6.58 1.40
C CYS A 75 -11.69 -8.11 1.16
N PRO A 76 -12.27 -8.61 0.05
CA PRO A 76 -12.41 -10.05 -0.16
C PRO A 76 -11.14 -10.74 -0.70
N ASP A 77 -10.10 -10.00 -1.11
CA ASP A 77 -9.02 -10.56 -1.93
C ASP A 77 -7.62 -10.04 -1.53
N VAL A 78 -7.28 -8.81 -1.86
CA VAL A 78 -5.90 -8.33 -1.77
C VAL A 78 -5.44 -8.10 -0.33
N CYS A 79 -6.29 -7.55 0.56
CA CYS A 79 -5.91 -7.29 1.95
C CYS A 79 -5.53 -8.55 2.73
N PRO A 80 -6.34 -9.66 2.71
CA PRO A 80 -5.93 -10.92 3.35
C PRO A 80 -4.59 -11.43 2.83
N THR A 81 -4.37 -11.37 1.52
CA THR A 81 -3.13 -11.84 0.89
C THR A 81 -1.93 -11.03 1.37
N THR A 82 -2.08 -9.71 1.47
CA THR A 82 -0.99 -8.83 1.94
C THR A 82 -0.75 -8.96 3.44
N LEU A 83 -1.79 -9.19 4.25
CA LEU A 83 -1.64 -9.45 5.69
C LEU A 83 -0.95 -10.79 5.97
N ILE A 84 -1.26 -11.85 5.21
CA ILE A 84 -0.50 -13.13 5.26
C ILE A 84 0.97 -12.89 4.92
N LYS A 85 1.26 -12.05 3.93
CA LYS A 85 2.65 -11.67 3.61
C LYS A 85 3.31 -10.90 4.75
N MET A 86 2.61 -9.98 5.41
CA MET A 86 3.14 -9.27 6.58
C MET A 86 3.45 -10.25 7.72
N ALA A 87 2.57 -11.21 8.00
CA ALA A 87 2.81 -12.28 8.97
C ALA A 87 4.08 -13.09 8.61
N ASP A 88 4.23 -13.54 7.36
CA ASP A 88 5.43 -14.24 6.89
C ASP A 88 6.71 -13.40 7.02
N ILE A 89 6.64 -12.09 6.85
CA ILE A 89 7.77 -11.17 7.08
C ILE A 89 8.14 -11.15 8.57
N ILE A 90 7.15 -11.01 9.47
CA ILE A 90 7.35 -10.99 10.93
C ILE A 90 8.00 -12.30 11.38
N ASP A 91 7.43 -13.43 10.97
CA ASP A 91 7.96 -14.77 11.30
C ASP A 91 9.40 -14.95 10.84
N ARG A 92 9.73 -14.52 9.61
CA ARG A 92 11.08 -14.64 9.06
C ARG A 92 12.09 -13.71 9.73
N LEU A 93 11.66 -12.56 10.23
CA LEU A 93 12.52 -11.67 11.01
C LEU A 93 12.92 -12.31 12.35
N GLY A 94 12.06 -13.12 12.96
CA GLY A 94 12.30 -13.71 14.26
C GLY A 94 12.57 -12.63 15.32
N LYS A 95 13.68 -12.68 16.04
CA LYS A 95 14.02 -11.68 17.06
C LYS A 95 14.15 -10.25 16.52
N ASP A 96 14.45 -10.09 15.23
CA ASP A 96 14.52 -8.75 14.62
C ASP A 96 13.13 -8.12 14.45
N SER A 97 12.03 -8.88 14.56
CA SER A 97 10.67 -8.34 14.54
C SER A 97 10.40 -7.38 15.70
N GLU A 98 11.10 -7.53 16.83
CA GLU A 98 11.01 -6.61 17.95
C GLU A 98 11.45 -5.17 17.60
N LYS A 99 12.18 -4.99 16.50
CA LYS A 99 12.69 -3.69 16.03
C LYS A 99 11.78 -3.03 15.00
N ILE A 100 10.64 -3.65 14.68
CA ILE A 100 9.66 -3.10 13.72
C ILE A 100 8.29 -2.95 14.36
N ASN A 101 7.49 -2.05 13.81
CA ASN A 101 6.06 -1.93 14.02
C ASN A 101 5.34 -2.33 12.73
N PRO A 102 4.81 -3.54 12.61
CA PRO A 102 3.93 -3.91 11.51
C PRO A 102 2.54 -3.29 11.74
N ILE A 103 2.13 -2.38 10.87
CA ILE A 103 0.96 -1.52 11.07
C ILE A 103 -0.03 -1.71 9.92
N PHE A 104 -1.28 -2.00 10.28
CA PHE A 104 -2.43 -1.95 9.39
C PHE A 104 -3.24 -0.67 9.69
N ILE A 105 -3.48 0.18 8.70
CA ILE A 105 -4.29 1.39 8.82
C ILE A 105 -5.54 1.21 7.96
N THR A 106 -6.72 1.32 8.57
CA THR A 106 -7.95 1.22 7.78
C THR A 106 -8.13 2.43 6.87
N VAL A 107 -8.69 2.17 5.68
CA VAL A 107 -9.21 3.21 4.76
C VAL A 107 -10.74 3.25 4.74
N ASP A 108 -11.39 2.49 5.64
CA ASP A 108 -12.85 2.45 5.77
C ASP A 108 -13.30 2.54 7.24
N PRO A 109 -13.02 3.66 7.91
CA PRO A 109 -13.33 3.82 9.34
C PRO A 109 -14.82 3.77 9.66
N ASP A 110 -15.71 3.87 8.66
CA ASP A 110 -17.16 3.77 8.88
C ASP A 110 -17.59 2.33 9.22
N ARG A 111 -16.92 1.31 8.68
CA ARG A 111 -17.18 -0.11 8.98
C ARG A 111 -16.13 -0.72 9.91
N ASP A 112 -14.89 -0.27 9.81
CA ASP A 112 -13.74 -0.82 10.53
C ASP A 112 -13.61 -0.19 11.92
N THR A 113 -14.48 -0.62 12.83
CA THR A 113 -14.41 -0.26 14.24
C THR A 113 -13.19 -0.89 14.93
N VAL A 114 -12.81 -0.40 16.09
CA VAL A 114 -11.75 -0.99 16.94
C VAL A 114 -11.96 -2.50 17.09
N LYS A 115 -13.20 -2.94 17.38
CA LYS A 115 -13.54 -4.35 17.53
C LYS A 115 -13.39 -5.11 16.22
N ALA A 116 -13.89 -4.58 15.10
CA ALA A 116 -13.79 -5.24 13.79
C ALA A 116 -12.33 -5.45 13.36
N ILE A 117 -11.46 -4.45 13.56
CA ILE A 117 -10.04 -4.56 13.26
C ILE A 117 -9.35 -5.58 14.16
N SER A 118 -9.65 -5.57 15.47
CA SER A 118 -9.08 -6.52 16.43
C SER A 118 -9.43 -7.96 16.07
N GLU A 119 -10.70 -8.24 15.74
CA GLU A 119 -11.16 -9.58 15.33
C GLU A 119 -10.53 -9.99 13.99
N TYR A 120 -10.44 -9.07 13.04
CA TYR A 120 -9.89 -9.34 11.71
C TYR A 120 -8.39 -9.66 11.75
N LEU A 121 -7.60 -8.82 12.44
CA LEU A 121 -6.14 -9.00 12.49
C LEU A 121 -5.71 -10.18 13.35
N GLY A 122 -6.52 -10.57 14.34
CA GLY A 122 -6.28 -11.78 15.14
C GLY A 122 -6.25 -13.08 14.33
N ALA A 123 -6.76 -13.07 13.08
CA ALA A 123 -6.68 -14.20 12.16
C ALA A 123 -5.33 -14.29 11.41
N PHE A 124 -4.46 -13.28 11.50
CA PHE A 124 -3.20 -13.22 10.75
C PHE A 124 -1.96 -13.31 11.64
N HIS A 125 -1.71 -12.30 12.46
CA HIS A 125 -0.54 -12.30 13.37
C HIS A 125 -0.78 -11.33 14.54
N GLU A 126 -0.43 -11.74 15.76
CA GLU A 126 -0.66 -10.97 16.99
C GLU A 126 0.14 -9.65 17.06
N ASP A 127 1.30 -9.59 16.41
CA ASP A 127 2.14 -8.39 16.40
C ASP A 127 1.66 -7.32 15.41
N ILE A 128 0.68 -7.61 14.53
CA ILE A 128 0.16 -6.59 13.62
C ILE A 128 -0.70 -5.60 14.40
N ILE A 129 -0.29 -4.33 14.39
CA ILE A 129 -0.98 -3.22 15.05
C ILE A 129 -2.05 -2.68 14.10
N GLY A 130 -3.31 -2.83 14.45
CA GLY A 130 -4.43 -2.29 13.69
C GLY A 130 -4.82 -0.90 14.15
N LEU A 131 -4.97 0.03 13.22
CA LEU A 131 -5.28 1.41 13.49
C LEU A 131 -6.53 1.88 12.74
N THR A 132 -7.36 2.65 13.44
CA THR A 132 -8.53 3.35 12.92
C THR A 132 -8.56 4.78 13.46
N GLY A 133 -9.56 5.56 13.06
CA GLY A 133 -9.75 6.92 13.53
C GLY A 133 -10.99 7.53 12.93
N THR A 134 -11.18 8.81 13.10
CA THR A 134 -12.19 9.56 12.35
C THR A 134 -11.84 9.58 10.87
N LYS A 135 -12.84 9.77 10.00
CA LYS A 135 -12.60 9.90 8.57
C LYS A 135 -11.56 10.98 8.25
N SER A 136 -11.60 12.13 8.96
CA SER A 136 -10.64 13.23 8.75
C SER A 136 -9.19 12.83 9.10
N GLU A 137 -9.00 12.05 10.16
CA GLU A 137 -7.68 11.54 10.56
C GLU A 137 -7.14 10.55 9.52
N ILE A 138 -7.99 9.63 9.06
CA ILE A 138 -7.62 8.66 8.01
C ILE A 138 -7.33 9.37 6.68
N ASP A 139 -8.16 10.34 6.26
CA ASP A 139 -7.92 11.13 5.05
C ASP A 139 -6.57 11.85 5.10
N LYS A 140 -6.23 12.42 6.28
CA LYS A 140 -4.96 13.10 6.49
C LYS A 140 -3.78 12.13 6.36
N VAL A 141 -3.81 11.02 7.06
CA VAL A 141 -2.71 10.04 7.02
C VAL A 141 -2.57 9.45 5.62
N ALA A 142 -3.66 9.06 4.98
CA ALA A 142 -3.64 8.56 3.61
C ALA A 142 -3.03 9.57 2.63
N LYS A 143 -3.38 10.86 2.77
CA LYS A 143 -2.81 11.94 1.97
C LYS A 143 -1.30 12.11 2.21
N ASP A 144 -0.86 12.12 3.46
CA ASP A 144 0.54 12.28 3.83
C ASP A 144 1.40 11.11 3.30
N TRP A 145 0.82 9.90 3.26
CA TRP A 145 1.45 8.69 2.73
C TRP A 145 1.21 8.46 1.23
N GLY A 146 0.54 9.38 0.54
CA GLY A 146 0.27 9.28 -0.89
C GLY A 146 -0.68 8.13 -1.26
N VAL A 147 -1.50 7.67 -0.31
CA VAL A 147 -2.48 6.59 -0.51
C VAL A 147 -3.78 7.18 -1.03
N TYR A 148 -4.13 6.82 -2.26
CA TYR A 148 -5.46 7.08 -2.80
C TYR A 148 -6.40 5.93 -2.44
N TYR A 149 -7.61 6.26 -2.01
CA TYR A 149 -8.69 5.30 -1.82
C TYR A 149 -10.05 5.92 -2.14
N GLU A 150 -11.01 5.09 -2.57
CA GLU A 150 -12.33 5.54 -3.01
C GLU A 150 -13.38 4.44 -2.81
N LYS A 151 -14.54 4.80 -2.22
CA LYS A 151 -15.69 3.90 -2.12
C LYS A 151 -16.33 3.68 -3.48
N GLN A 152 -16.57 2.41 -3.82
CA GLN A 152 -17.20 1.99 -5.07
C GLN A 152 -18.47 1.18 -4.77
N PRO A 153 -19.66 1.64 -5.17
CA PRO A 153 -20.90 0.89 -4.99
C PRO A 153 -20.84 -0.49 -5.65
N ILE A 154 -21.33 -1.51 -4.96
CA ILE A 154 -21.45 -2.86 -5.51
C ILE A 154 -22.74 -2.94 -6.30
N LYS A 155 -22.65 -3.22 -7.61
CA LYS A 155 -23.82 -3.31 -8.47
C LYS A 155 -24.78 -4.39 -7.99
N GLY A 156 -26.01 -4.01 -7.66
CA GLY A 156 -27.07 -4.93 -7.24
C GLY A 156 -27.09 -5.24 -5.74
N ALA A 157 -26.27 -4.58 -4.94
CA ALA A 157 -26.29 -4.65 -3.48
C ALA A 157 -26.39 -3.23 -2.89
N ASP A 158 -26.97 -3.14 -1.71
CA ASP A 158 -26.94 -1.90 -0.91
C ASP A 158 -25.66 -1.90 -0.04
N ASP A 159 -24.50 -1.97 -0.72
CA ASP A 159 -23.18 -2.08 -0.11
C ASP A 159 -22.11 -1.49 -1.05
N TYR A 160 -20.88 -1.34 -0.54
CA TYR A 160 -19.74 -0.82 -1.29
C TYR A 160 -18.46 -1.60 -1.00
N THR A 161 -17.55 -1.56 -1.95
CA THR A 161 -16.13 -1.91 -1.76
C THR A 161 -15.28 -0.63 -1.72
N VAL A 162 -13.99 -0.75 -1.39
CA VAL A 162 -13.06 0.38 -1.42
C VAL A 162 -11.90 0.03 -2.36
N ASN A 163 -11.75 0.82 -3.42
CA ASN A 163 -10.54 0.79 -4.21
C ASN A 163 -9.44 1.49 -3.43
N HIS A 164 -8.30 0.85 -3.24
CA HIS A 164 -7.15 1.43 -2.55
C HIS A 164 -5.83 0.93 -3.15
N LEU A 165 -4.75 1.60 -2.78
CA LEU A 165 -3.40 1.22 -3.20
C LEU A 165 -2.93 -0.01 -2.40
N ASP A 166 -2.63 -1.12 -3.09
CA ASP A 166 -2.13 -2.36 -2.49
C ASP A 166 -0.60 -2.40 -2.51
N ILE A 167 0.01 -1.72 -1.56
CA ILE A 167 1.47 -1.72 -1.34
C ILE A 167 1.78 -1.68 0.16
N ILE A 168 2.92 -2.24 0.53
CA ILE A 168 3.48 -2.12 1.88
C ILE A 168 4.54 -1.02 1.85
N PHE A 169 4.44 -0.05 2.75
CA PHE A 169 5.43 1.01 2.93
C PHE A 169 6.42 0.65 4.02
N LEU A 170 7.66 1.08 3.87
CA LEU A 170 8.70 1.01 4.87
C LEU A 170 9.14 2.42 5.24
N ALA A 171 9.15 2.73 6.52
CA ALA A 171 9.62 4.02 7.04
C ALA A 171 10.49 3.84 8.29
N ASN A 172 11.32 4.84 8.56
CA ASN A 172 12.05 4.90 9.82
C ASN A 172 11.14 5.38 10.98
N SER A 173 11.69 5.39 12.18
CA SER A 173 10.99 5.87 13.38
C SER A 173 10.62 7.36 13.35
N ASN A 174 11.26 8.16 12.50
CA ASN A 174 10.93 9.56 12.30
C ASN A 174 9.77 9.78 11.32
N GLY A 175 9.18 8.70 10.76
CA GLY A 175 8.14 8.80 9.74
C GLY A 175 8.68 9.08 8.33
N ASP A 176 10.00 9.08 8.14
CA ASP A 176 10.57 9.31 6.83
C ASP A 176 10.45 8.04 5.98
N PHE A 177 10.00 8.20 4.76
CA PHE A 177 9.88 7.12 3.78
C PHE A 177 11.26 6.52 3.45
N ILE A 178 11.34 5.19 3.48
CA ILE A 178 12.55 4.43 3.09
C ILE A 178 12.33 3.73 1.76
N ASP A 179 11.20 2.98 1.63
CA ASP A 179 10.91 2.17 0.47
C ASP A 179 9.43 1.77 0.42
N TYR A 180 9.01 1.13 -0.67
CA TYR A 180 7.70 0.51 -0.79
C TYR A 180 7.80 -0.84 -1.50
N PHE A 181 6.87 -1.75 -1.20
CA PHE A 181 6.86 -3.11 -1.74
C PHE A 181 5.52 -3.42 -2.41
N PRO A 182 5.50 -3.52 -3.75
CA PRO A 182 4.32 -3.98 -4.48
C PRO A 182 3.95 -5.44 -4.14
N PRO A 183 2.70 -5.88 -4.41
CA PRO A 183 2.21 -7.21 -4.04
C PRO A 183 3.08 -8.39 -4.53
N LYS A 184 3.75 -8.24 -5.67
CA LYS A 184 4.56 -9.30 -6.31
C LYS A 184 5.92 -9.51 -5.66
N ILE A 185 6.39 -8.61 -4.80
CA ILE A 185 7.69 -8.74 -4.13
C ILE A 185 7.60 -9.88 -3.10
N GLN A 186 8.62 -10.75 -3.10
CA GLN A 186 8.71 -11.87 -2.16
C GLN A 186 9.09 -11.37 -0.76
N SER A 187 8.50 -11.97 0.28
CA SER A 187 8.77 -11.61 1.70
C SER A 187 10.25 -11.66 2.04
N VAL A 188 10.99 -12.63 1.50
CA VAL A 188 12.44 -12.80 1.76
C VAL A 188 13.25 -11.55 1.39
N LEU A 189 12.89 -10.87 0.29
CA LEU A 189 13.59 -9.65 -0.16
C LEU A 189 13.25 -8.46 0.76
N ILE A 190 12.03 -8.42 1.27
CA ILE A 190 11.60 -7.40 2.25
C ILE A 190 12.36 -7.60 3.57
N VAL A 191 12.45 -8.84 4.05
CA VAL A 191 13.20 -9.21 5.25
C VAL A 191 14.67 -8.83 5.12
N GLU A 192 15.31 -9.13 3.98
CA GLU A 192 16.70 -8.76 3.74
C GLU A 192 16.88 -7.23 3.77
N LYS A 193 15.97 -6.48 3.15
CA LYS A 193 16.01 -5.02 3.18
C LYS A 193 15.89 -4.49 4.61
N ILE A 194 14.94 -5.00 5.40
CA ILE A 194 14.75 -4.60 6.80
C ILE A 194 16.01 -4.90 7.62
N ARG A 195 16.56 -6.11 7.52
CA ARG A 195 17.80 -6.48 8.23
C ARG A 195 18.99 -5.60 7.89
N ASN A 196 19.13 -5.21 6.61
CA ASN A 196 20.17 -4.29 6.17
C ASN A 196 20.03 -2.89 6.77
N ILE A 197 18.83 -2.48 7.20
CA ILE A 197 18.59 -1.20 7.87
C ILE A 197 18.84 -1.32 9.37
N ILE A 198 18.37 -2.39 10.00
CA ILE A 198 18.49 -2.63 11.44
C ILE A 198 19.95 -2.82 11.89
N ASN A 199 20.81 -3.33 11.01
CA ASN A 199 22.19 -3.68 11.31
C ASN A 199 23.21 -2.60 10.91
N LYS A 200 22.75 -1.42 10.50
CA LYS A 200 23.58 -0.24 10.22
C LYS A 200 23.74 0.64 11.45
#